data_5ad567865ead587e49da6859ec10188d
#
_entry.id   5ad567865ead587e49da6859ec10188d
#
_cell.length_a   1.000
_cell.length_b   1.000
_cell.length_c   1.000
_cell.angle_alpha   90.00
_cell.angle_beta   90.00
_cell.angle_gamma   90.00
#
_symmetry.space_group_name_H-M   'P 1'
#
loop_
_entity.id
_entity.type
_entity.pdbx_description
1 polymer ?
#
loop_
_entity_poly.entity_id
_entity_poly.type
_entity_poly.pdbx_seq_one_letter_code
_entity_poly.pdbx_strand_id
1 'polypeptide(L)'
;MKLRGHTLFNTTPVEIVLADAHVQEIGEVPTTDSTTYVAPALIDIQVNGFAGFDLNVATVTSEDVCAMVRALWKVGTGFLCPTVVTGAFDRISNSLHAVVEASKADALVAHAMLGIHLEGPYISAEDGPRGAHPLEHVRNPDWDEFQRWQDIAEGKITLVTLAPEKKGAIPFIEKLVADGIVVALGHTNAATSDIQAAIDAGARLSTHLGNGAHALIRRHPNYIWEQLGADELWASLIVDGHHLPPSVAKSMMRAKTLDRCVLVSDAVALAGMKPGIYEFAEKSVELTADRCVRLVGTEYLAGSAIELARGIENSVRFAGISLEEAVSLATLQPMRLLDAKAHVEATSNLILFEWDESQCEINLIATIVNNELVYHTETE
;
A
#
# COMPACT_ATOMS: atom_id res chain seq x y z
N MET A 1 18.99 25.47 4.19
CA MET A 1 17.56 25.77 3.90
C MET A 1 16.76 25.62 5.20
N LYS A 2 15.68 26.36 5.36
CA LYS A 2 14.78 26.22 6.51
C LYS A 2 13.36 26.03 6.01
N LEU A 3 12.71 24.99 6.53
CA LEU A 3 11.30 24.73 6.26
C LEU A 3 10.52 24.94 7.57
N ARG A 4 9.35 25.55 7.50
CA ARG A 4 8.52 25.83 8.67
C ARG A 4 7.09 25.35 8.43
N GLY A 5 6.45 24.90 9.50
CA GLY A 5 5.06 24.45 9.45
C GLY A 5 4.53 24.15 10.84
N HIS A 6 3.33 23.58 10.87
CA HIS A 6 2.69 23.04 12.07
C HIS A 6 2.62 21.53 11.99
N THR A 7 2.98 20.83 13.04
CA THR A 7 2.74 19.39 13.11
C THR A 7 1.25 19.11 12.99
N LEU A 8 0.88 18.16 12.14
CA LEU A 8 -0.52 17.89 11.82
C LEU A 8 -1.33 17.45 13.06
N PHE A 9 -0.79 16.56 13.89
CA PHE A 9 -1.55 15.93 14.97
C PHE A 9 -1.67 16.73 16.26
N ASN A 10 -0.85 17.74 16.49
CA ASN A 10 -0.86 18.57 17.70
C ASN A 10 -0.70 20.07 17.46
N THR A 11 -0.66 20.48 16.21
CA THR A 11 -0.55 21.88 15.76
C THR A 11 0.64 22.66 16.34
N THR A 12 1.71 21.96 16.73
CA THR A 12 2.93 22.59 17.25
C THR A 12 3.70 23.25 16.11
N PRO A 13 4.05 24.55 16.21
CA PRO A 13 4.90 25.20 15.24
C PRO A 13 6.31 24.64 15.27
N VAL A 14 6.86 24.24 14.12
CA VAL A 14 8.19 23.65 14.01
C VAL A 14 9.00 24.28 12.88
N GLU A 15 10.33 24.32 13.07
CA GLU A 15 11.31 24.66 12.04
C GLU A 15 12.22 23.45 11.81
N ILE A 16 12.40 23.08 10.55
CA ILE A 16 13.31 22.03 10.09
C ILE A 16 14.48 22.75 9.42
N VAL A 17 15.68 22.58 9.98
CA VAL A 17 16.93 23.15 9.44
C VAL A 17 17.65 22.10 8.60
N LEU A 18 17.95 22.42 7.36
CA LEU A 18 18.66 21.54 6.42
C LEU A 18 19.99 22.17 6.00
N ALA A 19 21.04 21.35 5.95
CA ALA A 19 22.32 21.64 5.32
C ALA A 19 22.68 20.51 4.34
N ASP A 20 23.01 20.86 3.09
CA ASP A 20 23.34 19.90 2.03
C ASP A 20 22.28 18.78 1.88
N ALA A 21 20.99 19.19 1.86
CA ALA A 21 19.81 18.31 1.84
C ALA A 21 19.59 17.42 3.07
N HIS A 22 20.44 17.48 4.11
CA HIS A 22 20.31 16.69 5.33
C HIS A 22 19.71 17.51 6.47
N VAL A 23 18.78 16.90 7.20
CA VAL A 23 18.20 17.47 8.43
C VAL A 23 19.28 17.57 9.48
N GLN A 24 19.51 18.79 9.95
CA GLN A 24 20.43 19.09 11.04
C GLN A 24 19.69 19.20 12.37
N GLU A 25 18.51 19.79 12.34
CA GLU A 25 17.71 20.06 13.53
C GLU A 25 16.22 20.14 13.16
N ILE A 26 15.39 19.62 14.05
CA ILE A 26 13.93 19.86 14.07
C ILE A 26 13.62 20.41 15.45
N GLY A 27 13.15 21.66 15.50
CA GLY A 27 12.87 22.35 16.76
C GLY A 27 11.51 23.01 16.76
N GLU A 28 10.90 23.06 17.95
CA GLU A 28 9.71 23.89 18.15
C GLU A 28 10.10 25.38 18.08
N VAL A 29 9.21 26.17 17.48
CA VAL A 29 9.35 27.63 17.41
C VAL A 29 8.15 28.29 18.07
N PRO A 30 8.28 29.54 18.61
CA PRO A 30 7.18 30.18 19.33
C PRO A 30 5.93 30.39 18.48
N THR A 31 6.11 30.73 17.22
CA THR A 31 5.02 30.95 16.24
C THR A 31 5.53 30.74 14.83
N THR A 32 4.63 30.46 13.89
CA THR A 32 4.88 30.51 12.46
C THR A 32 3.62 31.00 11.76
N ASP A 33 3.79 31.80 10.71
CA ASP A 33 2.70 32.22 9.80
C ASP A 33 2.52 31.24 8.64
N SER A 34 3.26 30.11 8.65
CA SER A 34 3.18 29.09 7.59
C SER A 34 1.84 28.35 7.66
N THR A 35 1.24 28.14 6.49
CA THR A 35 0.05 27.28 6.28
C THR A 35 0.41 25.81 6.07
N THR A 36 1.72 25.50 6.09
CA THR A 36 2.26 24.16 5.85
C THR A 36 2.02 23.25 7.05
N TYR A 37 1.52 22.05 6.76
CA TYR A 37 1.49 20.96 7.72
C TYR A 37 2.77 20.11 7.61
N VAL A 38 3.20 19.59 8.76
CA VAL A 38 4.28 18.62 8.90
C VAL A 38 3.69 17.33 9.46
N ALA A 39 3.80 16.23 8.72
CA ALA A 39 3.29 14.93 9.12
C ALA A 39 4.36 13.83 8.89
N PRO A 40 4.22 12.65 9.50
CA PRO A 40 5.04 11.49 9.12
C PRO A 40 4.90 11.19 7.63
N ALA A 41 5.97 10.73 7.00
CA ALA A 41 5.93 10.28 5.60
C ALA A 41 4.93 9.13 5.43
N LEU A 42 4.26 9.10 4.28
CA LEU A 42 3.22 8.11 4.01
C LEU A 42 3.81 6.70 3.87
N ILE A 43 3.06 5.71 4.30
CA ILE A 43 3.42 4.29 4.30
C ILE A 43 2.43 3.53 3.42
N ASP A 44 2.90 3.00 2.29
CA ASP A 44 2.10 2.20 1.38
C ASP A 44 2.47 0.72 1.46
N ILE A 45 1.59 -0.10 2.02
CA ILE A 45 1.86 -1.53 2.22
C ILE A 45 1.46 -2.41 1.02
N GLN A 46 1.01 -1.79 -0.09
CA GLN A 46 0.65 -2.50 -1.31
C GLN A 46 0.90 -1.62 -2.54
N VAL A 47 2.05 -1.84 -3.22
CA VAL A 47 2.49 -1.15 -4.43
C VAL A 47 3.07 -2.14 -5.41
N ASN A 48 2.41 -2.35 -6.56
CA ASN A 48 2.84 -3.27 -7.61
C ASN A 48 3.78 -2.63 -8.64
N GLY A 49 3.68 -1.30 -8.76
CA GLY A 49 4.48 -0.49 -9.68
C GLY A 49 4.10 0.97 -9.58
N PHE A 50 4.90 1.87 -10.19
CA PHE A 50 4.64 3.31 -10.22
C PHE A 50 5.47 3.99 -11.31
N ALA A 51 4.93 5.05 -11.94
CA ALA A 51 5.62 5.91 -12.90
C ALA A 51 6.30 5.18 -14.07
N GLY A 52 5.68 4.10 -14.56
CA GLY A 52 6.18 3.28 -15.66
C GLY A 52 7.01 2.07 -15.21
N PHE A 53 7.37 1.95 -13.94
CA PHE A 53 8.12 0.82 -13.39
C PHE A 53 7.15 -0.23 -12.83
N ASP A 54 7.31 -1.48 -13.25
CA ASP A 54 6.48 -2.62 -12.86
C ASP A 54 7.34 -3.69 -12.17
N LEU A 55 7.02 -4.01 -10.93
CA LEU A 55 7.71 -5.04 -10.15
C LEU A 55 7.41 -6.46 -10.64
N ASN A 56 6.36 -6.63 -11.44
CA ASN A 56 5.77 -7.92 -11.76
C ASN A 56 6.03 -8.38 -13.19
N VAL A 57 6.96 -7.71 -13.89
CA VAL A 57 7.46 -8.16 -15.19
C VAL A 57 8.69 -9.07 -15.04
N ALA A 58 8.89 -9.99 -16.00
CA ALA A 58 10.00 -10.93 -15.96
C ALA A 58 11.40 -10.27 -16.07
N THR A 59 11.44 -9.04 -16.56
CA THR A 59 12.68 -8.30 -16.84
C THR A 59 12.97 -7.20 -15.82
N VAL A 60 12.25 -7.16 -14.69
CA VAL A 60 12.46 -6.14 -13.66
C VAL A 60 13.89 -6.19 -13.11
N THR A 61 14.48 -5.01 -12.94
CA THR A 61 15.85 -4.85 -12.43
C THR A 61 15.87 -4.09 -11.10
N SER A 62 17.00 -4.11 -10.41
CA SER A 62 17.21 -3.31 -9.18
C SER A 62 17.13 -1.81 -9.46
N GLU A 63 17.56 -1.36 -10.63
CA GLU A 63 17.47 0.02 -11.08
C GLU A 63 16.02 0.47 -11.25
N ASP A 64 15.14 -0.38 -11.80
CA ASP A 64 13.71 -0.12 -11.92
C ASP A 64 13.06 0.05 -10.54
N VAL A 65 13.41 -0.82 -9.59
CA VAL A 65 12.93 -0.74 -8.20
C VAL A 65 13.38 0.58 -7.54
N CYS A 66 14.67 0.94 -7.67
CA CYS A 66 15.18 2.20 -7.14
C CYS A 66 14.48 3.41 -7.76
N ALA A 67 14.24 3.38 -9.08
CA ALA A 67 13.55 4.46 -9.79
C ALA A 67 12.09 4.58 -9.35
N MET A 68 11.40 3.47 -9.16
CA MET A 68 10.03 3.42 -8.62
C MET A 68 9.96 4.06 -7.23
N VAL A 69 10.85 3.67 -6.31
CA VAL A 69 10.88 4.23 -4.94
C VAL A 69 11.11 5.73 -4.96
N ARG A 70 12.07 6.21 -5.77
CA ARG A 70 12.32 7.65 -5.93
C ARG A 70 11.14 8.41 -6.54
N ALA A 71 10.37 7.76 -7.43
CA ALA A 71 9.15 8.36 -7.96
C ALA A 71 8.05 8.47 -6.90
N LEU A 72 7.93 7.48 -6.01
CA LEU A 72 6.98 7.49 -4.88
C LEU A 72 7.31 8.58 -3.85
N TRP A 73 8.59 8.90 -3.63
CA TRP A 73 8.97 10.02 -2.76
C TRP A 73 8.43 11.36 -3.26
N LYS A 74 8.28 11.54 -4.59
CA LYS A 74 7.73 12.78 -5.19
C LYS A 74 6.24 12.97 -4.93
N VAL A 75 5.58 11.95 -4.42
CA VAL A 75 4.15 11.98 -4.04
C VAL A 75 3.93 11.72 -2.54
N GLY A 76 5.00 11.88 -1.72
CA GLY A 76 4.93 11.82 -0.26
C GLY A 76 4.99 10.40 0.34
N THR A 77 5.05 9.35 -0.47
CA THR A 77 5.21 7.98 0.03
C THR A 77 6.67 7.75 0.39
N GLY A 78 6.99 7.85 1.69
CA GLY A 78 8.34 7.68 2.21
C GLY A 78 8.69 6.23 2.52
N PHE A 79 7.69 5.39 2.81
CA PHE A 79 7.85 3.98 3.11
C PHE A 79 6.89 3.11 2.31
N LEU A 80 7.33 1.89 1.97
CA LEU A 80 6.48 0.98 1.22
C LEU A 80 6.80 -0.50 1.50
N CYS A 81 5.83 -1.36 1.16
CA CYS A 81 6.05 -2.78 0.93
C CYS A 81 5.90 -3.04 -0.59
N PRO A 82 7.02 -3.15 -1.35
CA PRO A 82 6.95 -3.57 -2.74
C PRO A 82 6.16 -4.87 -2.87
N THR A 83 5.18 -4.90 -3.78
CA THR A 83 4.22 -6.01 -3.86
C THR A 83 4.50 -6.89 -5.06
N VAL A 84 4.79 -8.16 -4.78
CA VAL A 84 5.01 -9.19 -5.79
C VAL A 84 3.76 -10.06 -5.86
N VAL A 85 3.08 -10.03 -7.03
CA VAL A 85 1.80 -10.72 -7.22
C VAL A 85 1.98 -12.14 -7.78
N THR A 86 0.88 -12.87 -7.90
CA THR A 86 0.79 -14.22 -8.47
C THR A 86 1.54 -14.35 -9.80
N GLY A 87 2.36 -15.38 -9.93
CA GLY A 87 3.10 -15.68 -11.16
C GLY A 87 3.84 -17.02 -11.11
N ALA A 88 4.59 -17.31 -12.17
CA ALA A 88 5.51 -18.43 -12.19
C ALA A 88 6.57 -18.29 -11.10
N PHE A 89 7.10 -19.41 -10.59
CA PHE A 89 8.13 -19.41 -9.55
C PHE A 89 9.32 -18.49 -9.90
N ASP A 90 9.85 -18.63 -11.12
CA ASP A 90 11.02 -17.87 -11.56
C ASP A 90 10.73 -16.37 -11.72
N ARG A 91 9.52 -15.99 -12.16
CA ARG A 91 9.13 -14.58 -12.25
C ARG A 91 9.05 -13.95 -10.85
N ILE A 92 8.40 -14.62 -9.89
CA ILE A 92 8.35 -14.16 -8.49
C ILE A 92 9.77 -14.07 -7.92
N SER A 93 10.60 -15.09 -8.14
CA SER A 93 12.00 -15.13 -7.70
C SER A 93 12.81 -13.94 -8.24
N ASN A 94 12.63 -13.60 -9.53
CA ASN A 94 13.31 -12.46 -10.14
C ASN A 94 12.86 -11.13 -9.51
N SER A 95 11.57 -10.95 -9.28
CA SER A 95 11.04 -9.73 -8.63
C SER A 95 11.60 -9.59 -7.20
N LEU A 96 11.61 -10.65 -6.42
CA LEU A 96 12.17 -10.67 -5.06
C LEU A 96 13.67 -10.33 -5.08
N HIS A 97 14.42 -10.94 -5.99
CA HIS A 97 15.85 -10.68 -6.16
C HIS A 97 16.11 -9.21 -6.53
N ALA A 98 15.34 -8.64 -7.48
CA ALA A 98 15.47 -7.23 -7.88
C ALA A 98 15.24 -6.27 -6.69
N VAL A 99 14.23 -6.54 -5.83
CA VAL A 99 13.96 -5.74 -4.62
C VAL A 99 15.12 -5.85 -3.63
N VAL A 100 15.67 -7.04 -3.41
CA VAL A 100 16.82 -7.25 -2.51
C VAL A 100 18.05 -6.53 -3.02
N GLU A 101 18.38 -6.67 -4.31
CA GLU A 101 19.53 -5.99 -4.90
C GLU A 101 19.38 -4.46 -4.88
N ALA A 102 18.18 -3.92 -5.09
CA ALA A 102 17.90 -2.49 -4.92
C ALA A 102 18.20 -2.00 -3.50
N SER A 103 17.81 -2.80 -2.48
CA SER A 103 18.10 -2.49 -1.08
C SER A 103 19.61 -2.52 -0.77
N LYS A 104 20.39 -3.34 -1.46
CA LYS A 104 21.85 -3.39 -1.31
C LYS A 104 22.53 -2.24 -2.04
N ALA A 105 21.99 -1.83 -3.18
CA ALA A 105 22.57 -0.78 -4.02
C ALA A 105 22.38 0.63 -3.46
N ASP A 106 21.29 0.87 -2.70
CA ASP A 106 20.92 2.20 -2.22
C ASP A 106 20.39 2.13 -0.78
N ALA A 107 21.12 2.75 0.14
CA ALA A 107 20.79 2.75 1.57
C ALA A 107 19.47 3.48 1.89
N LEU A 108 19.11 4.54 1.14
CA LEU A 108 17.84 5.23 1.31
C LEU A 108 16.68 4.38 0.82
N VAL A 109 16.85 3.68 -0.31
CA VAL A 109 15.88 2.72 -0.81
C VAL A 109 15.69 1.57 0.19
N ALA A 110 16.78 1.06 0.77
CA ALA A 110 16.71 0.05 1.83
C ALA A 110 15.93 0.53 3.05
N HIS A 111 16.16 1.79 3.47
CA HIS A 111 15.45 2.40 4.60
C HIS A 111 13.95 2.57 4.32
N ALA A 112 13.58 2.91 3.10
CA ALA A 112 12.18 3.11 2.69
C ALA A 112 11.37 1.80 2.65
N MET A 113 12.03 0.64 2.52
CA MET A 113 11.36 -0.66 2.42
C MET A 113 11.09 -1.27 3.80
N LEU A 114 9.82 -1.38 4.20
CA LEU A 114 9.40 -2.01 5.46
C LEU A 114 9.33 -3.55 5.38
N GLY A 115 9.54 -4.09 4.21
CA GLY A 115 9.45 -5.50 3.86
C GLY A 115 8.85 -5.67 2.48
N ILE A 116 8.63 -6.91 2.07
CA ILE A 116 8.01 -7.27 0.80
C ILE A 116 6.63 -7.84 1.07
N HIS A 117 5.64 -7.41 0.29
CA HIS A 117 4.31 -8.00 0.27
C HIS A 117 4.23 -9.04 -0.85
N LEU A 118 4.00 -10.30 -0.50
CA LEU A 118 3.71 -11.38 -1.45
C LEU A 118 2.19 -11.57 -1.57
N GLU A 119 1.60 -11.18 -2.69
CA GLU A 119 0.17 -11.28 -2.95
C GLU A 119 -0.15 -12.49 -3.85
N GLY A 120 -0.62 -13.53 -3.22
CA GLY A 120 -0.71 -14.85 -3.85
C GLY A 120 0.67 -15.53 -3.96
N PRO A 121 0.80 -16.60 -4.74
CA PRO A 121 -0.17 -17.24 -5.67
C PRO A 121 -1.23 -18.13 -5.00
N TYR A 122 -1.31 -18.14 -3.72
CA TYR A 122 -2.15 -19.01 -2.90
C TYR A 122 -3.57 -18.46 -2.71
N ILE A 123 -4.17 -17.98 -3.80
CA ILE A 123 -5.46 -17.31 -3.85
C ILE A 123 -6.55 -18.18 -4.49
N SER A 124 -7.81 -17.72 -4.48
CA SER A 124 -8.91 -18.41 -5.16
C SER A 124 -8.67 -18.52 -6.67
N ALA A 125 -9.06 -19.63 -7.27
CA ALA A 125 -9.05 -19.81 -8.72
C ALA A 125 -10.35 -19.34 -9.40
N GLU A 126 -11.35 -18.97 -8.62
CA GLU A 126 -12.66 -18.57 -9.13
C GLU A 126 -12.61 -17.18 -9.75
N ASP A 127 -13.34 -17.01 -10.86
CA ASP A 127 -13.52 -15.69 -11.47
C ASP A 127 -14.23 -14.75 -10.48
N GLY A 128 -13.81 -13.50 -10.48
CA GLY A 128 -14.19 -12.53 -9.46
C GLY A 128 -13.16 -12.46 -8.33
N PRO A 129 -13.13 -13.41 -7.38
CA PRO A 129 -12.10 -13.46 -6.34
C PRO A 129 -10.68 -13.44 -6.88
N ARG A 130 -10.38 -14.23 -7.92
CA ARG A 130 -9.05 -14.25 -8.55
C ARG A 130 -8.62 -12.87 -9.10
N GLY A 131 -9.56 -12.03 -9.48
CA GLY A 131 -9.24 -10.72 -10.07
C GLY A 131 -8.42 -10.85 -11.35
N ALA A 132 -7.41 -10.02 -11.48
CA ALA A 132 -6.51 -9.98 -12.64
C ALA A 132 -5.37 -11.03 -12.59
N HIS A 133 -5.25 -11.80 -11.49
CA HIS A 133 -4.18 -12.79 -11.34
C HIS A 133 -4.29 -13.92 -12.38
N PRO A 134 -3.18 -14.36 -13.00
CA PRO A 134 -3.19 -15.41 -14.03
C PRO A 134 -3.55 -16.78 -13.42
N LEU A 135 -4.62 -17.39 -13.95
CA LEU A 135 -5.17 -18.64 -13.43
C LEU A 135 -4.16 -19.78 -13.41
N GLU A 136 -3.31 -19.87 -14.42
CA GLU A 136 -2.30 -20.92 -14.59
C GLU A 136 -1.23 -20.94 -13.48
N HIS A 137 -1.12 -19.85 -12.72
CA HIS A 137 -0.16 -19.73 -11.64
C HIS A 137 -0.81 -19.81 -10.25
N VAL A 138 -2.14 -19.82 -10.17
CA VAL A 138 -2.88 -19.99 -8.91
C VAL A 138 -2.73 -21.42 -8.41
N ARG A 139 -2.34 -21.58 -7.14
CA ARG A 139 -2.10 -22.91 -6.53
C ARG A 139 -2.37 -22.92 -5.04
N ASN A 140 -2.28 -24.12 -4.44
CA ASN A 140 -2.38 -24.24 -2.99
C ASN A 140 -1.09 -23.79 -2.31
N PRO A 141 -1.15 -23.33 -1.05
CA PRO A 141 0.04 -23.02 -0.26
C PRO A 141 1.01 -24.20 -0.21
N ASP A 142 2.28 -23.90 -0.45
CA ASP A 142 3.41 -24.83 -0.36
C ASP A 142 4.52 -24.16 0.46
N TRP A 143 4.84 -24.79 1.60
CA TRP A 143 5.83 -24.22 2.53
C TRP A 143 7.24 -24.24 1.98
N ASP A 144 7.62 -25.30 1.29
CA ASP A 144 8.97 -25.42 0.73
C ASP A 144 9.18 -24.44 -0.43
N GLU A 145 8.13 -24.19 -1.23
CA GLU A 145 8.15 -23.14 -2.25
C GLU A 145 8.31 -21.74 -1.60
N PHE A 146 7.52 -21.45 -0.57
CA PHE A 146 7.60 -20.17 0.15
C PHE A 146 8.97 -19.96 0.81
N GLN A 147 9.54 -20.98 1.44
CA GLN A 147 10.87 -20.89 2.05
C GLN A 147 11.95 -20.55 1.01
N ARG A 148 11.89 -21.11 -0.19
CA ARG A 148 12.81 -20.75 -1.28
C ARG A 148 12.68 -19.29 -1.68
N TRP A 149 11.47 -18.74 -1.71
CA TRP A 149 11.29 -17.29 -1.95
C TRP A 149 11.76 -16.46 -0.77
N GLN A 150 11.53 -16.89 0.45
CA GLN A 150 12.01 -16.20 1.63
C GLN A 150 13.53 -16.19 1.70
N ASP A 151 14.20 -17.27 1.25
CA ASP A 151 15.66 -17.31 1.11
C ASP A 151 16.15 -16.31 0.04
N ILE A 152 15.51 -16.25 -1.13
CA ILE A 152 15.82 -15.29 -2.20
C ILE A 152 15.58 -13.84 -1.71
N ALA A 153 14.53 -13.64 -0.96
CA ALA A 153 14.18 -12.34 -0.36
C ALA A 153 15.03 -11.98 0.86
N GLU A 154 15.97 -12.83 1.25
CA GLU A 154 16.81 -12.65 2.45
C GLU A 154 16.00 -12.38 3.73
N GLY A 155 14.87 -13.09 3.89
CA GLY A 155 13.99 -12.91 5.03
C GLY A 155 13.09 -11.66 4.97
N LYS A 156 13.03 -10.95 3.85
CA LYS A 156 12.32 -9.67 3.75
C LYS A 156 10.84 -9.77 3.35
N ILE A 157 10.29 -10.95 3.12
CA ILE A 157 8.83 -11.11 2.96
C ILE A 157 8.20 -10.99 4.35
N THR A 158 7.48 -9.88 4.59
CA THR A 158 6.88 -9.55 5.90
C THR A 158 5.35 -9.52 5.88
N LEU A 159 4.77 -9.54 4.69
CA LEU A 159 3.32 -9.54 4.49
C LEU A 159 2.97 -10.54 3.38
N VAL A 160 2.00 -11.42 3.65
CA VAL A 160 1.50 -12.41 2.68
C VAL A 160 0.00 -12.35 2.59
N THR A 161 -0.52 -12.17 1.37
CA THR A 161 -1.96 -12.25 1.07
C THR A 161 -2.29 -13.62 0.48
N LEU A 162 -3.28 -14.29 1.05
CA LEU A 162 -3.78 -15.59 0.60
C LEU A 162 -5.28 -15.78 0.83
N ALA A 163 -5.84 -16.81 0.19
CA ALA A 163 -7.21 -17.25 0.37
C ALA A 163 -7.28 -18.40 1.39
N PRO A 164 -7.99 -18.25 2.52
CA PRO A 164 -7.97 -19.22 3.61
C PRO A 164 -8.69 -20.54 3.30
N GLU A 165 -9.57 -20.57 2.29
CA GLU A 165 -10.25 -21.78 1.80
C GLU A 165 -9.32 -22.71 1.01
N LYS A 166 -8.12 -22.28 0.66
CA LYS A 166 -7.17 -23.13 -0.08
C LYS A 166 -6.73 -24.31 0.78
N LYS A 167 -6.62 -25.46 0.14
CA LYS A 167 -6.14 -26.68 0.84
C LYS A 167 -4.75 -26.44 1.45
N GLY A 168 -4.64 -26.60 2.75
CA GLY A 168 -3.39 -26.42 3.50
C GLY A 168 -3.14 -24.96 3.94
N ALA A 169 -4.10 -24.05 3.74
CA ALA A 169 -3.94 -22.63 4.10
C ALA A 169 -3.77 -22.44 5.62
N ILE A 170 -4.57 -23.08 6.46
CA ILE A 170 -4.52 -22.86 7.91
C ILE A 170 -3.15 -23.22 8.51
N PRO A 171 -2.58 -24.43 8.32
CA PRO A 171 -1.24 -24.74 8.82
C PRO A 171 -0.14 -23.91 8.16
N PHE A 172 -0.36 -23.37 6.96
CA PHE A 172 0.56 -22.43 6.33
C PHE A 172 0.51 -21.06 7.03
N ILE A 173 -0.69 -20.54 7.36
CA ILE A 173 -0.89 -19.31 8.13
C ILE A 173 -0.18 -19.42 9.49
N GLU A 174 -0.38 -20.52 10.23
CA GLU A 174 0.28 -20.74 11.52
C GLU A 174 1.81 -20.63 11.42
N LYS A 175 2.42 -21.18 10.37
CA LYS A 175 3.86 -21.08 10.13
C LYS A 175 4.31 -19.65 9.81
N LEU A 176 3.58 -18.95 8.93
CA LEU A 176 3.88 -17.54 8.61
C LEU A 176 3.83 -16.67 9.86
N VAL A 177 2.80 -16.83 10.67
CA VAL A 177 2.62 -16.08 11.93
C VAL A 177 3.73 -16.40 12.93
N ALA A 178 4.13 -17.68 13.04
CA ALA A 178 5.25 -18.09 13.91
C ALA A 178 6.58 -17.45 13.47
N ASP A 179 6.76 -17.20 12.17
CA ASP A 179 7.93 -16.49 11.62
C ASP A 179 7.79 -14.95 11.69
N GLY A 180 6.71 -14.43 12.32
CA GLY A 180 6.48 -12.99 12.49
C GLY A 180 5.94 -12.28 11.25
N ILE A 181 5.47 -13.04 10.25
CA ILE A 181 4.93 -12.50 9.00
C ILE A 181 3.45 -12.14 9.21
N VAL A 182 3.07 -10.95 8.78
CA VAL A 182 1.67 -10.52 8.77
C VAL A 182 0.91 -11.27 7.68
N VAL A 183 -0.19 -11.92 8.07
CA VAL A 183 -1.03 -12.66 7.13
C VAL A 183 -2.30 -11.85 6.82
N ALA A 184 -2.56 -11.68 5.54
CA ALA A 184 -3.72 -11.01 5.00
C ALA A 184 -4.62 -11.98 4.23
N LEU A 185 -5.94 -11.80 4.39
CA LEU A 185 -6.95 -12.51 3.64
C LEU A 185 -7.38 -11.68 2.44
N GLY A 186 -7.26 -12.22 1.24
CA GLY A 186 -7.64 -11.53 0.01
C GLY A 186 -7.81 -12.50 -1.15
N HIS A 187 -8.46 -12.02 -2.22
CA HIS A 187 -8.70 -12.83 -3.42
C HIS A 187 -9.34 -14.20 -3.08
N THR A 188 -10.41 -14.16 -2.28
CA THR A 188 -10.97 -15.33 -1.59
C THR A 188 -12.45 -15.52 -1.88
N ASN A 189 -12.88 -16.79 -1.91
CA ASN A 189 -14.28 -17.21 -1.83
C ASN A 189 -14.55 -17.99 -0.52
N ALA A 190 -13.88 -17.60 0.55
CA ALA A 190 -13.94 -18.30 1.84
C ALA A 190 -15.34 -18.34 2.45
N ALA A 191 -15.69 -19.44 3.07
CA ALA A 191 -16.83 -19.51 3.97
C ALA A 191 -16.51 -18.86 5.32
N THR A 192 -17.54 -18.58 6.13
CA THR A 192 -17.40 -18.06 7.50
C THR A 192 -16.41 -18.88 8.33
N SER A 193 -16.48 -20.22 8.22
CA SER A 193 -15.59 -21.14 8.95
C SER A 193 -14.12 -21.01 8.55
N ASP A 194 -13.84 -20.73 7.27
CA ASP A 194 -12.47 -20.60 6.77
C ASP A 194 -11.85 -19.29 7.27
N ILE A 195 -12.63 -18.20 7.25
CA ILE A 195 -12.22 -16.90 7.76
C ILE A 195 -11.93 -16.98 9.26
N GLN A 196 -12.85 -17.61 10.04
CA GLN A 196 -12.64 -17.77 11.48
C GLN A 196 -11.41 -18.62 11.78
N ALA A 197 -11.22 -19.73 11.07
CA ALA A 197 -10.03 -20.57 11.24
C ALA A 197 -8.73 -19.82 10.91
N ALA A 198 -8.75 -18.94 9.91
CA ALA A 198 -7.59 -18.12 9.57
C ALA A 198 -7.30 -17.05 10.66
N ILE A 199 -8.34 -16.44 11.23
CA ILE A 199 -8.22 -15.52 12.37
C ILE A 199 -7.63 -16.25 13.59
N ASP A 200 -8.17 -17.42 13.93
CA ASP A 200 -7.69 -18.25 15.04
C ASP A 200 -6.21 -18.67 14.82
N ALA A 201 -5.78 -18.85 13.57
CA ALA A 201 -4.40 -19.12 13.18
C ALA A 201 -3.50 -17.87 13.16
N GLY A 202 -4.06 -16.68 13.38
CA GLY A 202 -3.33 -15.42 13.53
C GLY A 202 -3.33 -14.49 12.32
N ALA A 203 -4.22 -14.70 11.33
CA ALA A 203 -4.42 -13.70 10.25
C ALA A 203 -4.92 -12.37 10.83
N ARG A 204 -4.40 -11.23 10.32
CA ARG A 204 -4.61 -9.91 10.92
C ARG A 204 -5.11 -8.84 9.97
N LEU A 205 -5.16 -9.09 8.66
CA LEU A 205 -5.50 -8.09 7.65
C LEU A 205 -6.48 -8.66 6.63
N SER A 206 -7.37 -7.83 6.12
CA SER A 206 -8.12 -8.06 4.89
C SER A 206 -7.50 -7.19 3.79
N THR A 207 -6.97 -7.82 2.75
CA THR A 207 -6.35 -7.13 1.61
C THR A 207 -7.40 -6.44 0.79
N HIS A 208 -7.21 -5.13 0.51
CA HIS A 208 -8.10 -4.28 -0.29
C HIS A 208 -9.57 -4.69 -0.22
N LEU A 209 -10.11 -4.75 1.03
CA LEU A 209 -11.44 -5.30 1.33
C LEU A 209 -12.51 -4.74 0.38
N GLY A 210 -13.30 -5.65 -0.22
CA GLY A 210 -14.32 -5.34 -1.20
C GLY A 210 -13.86 -5.52 -2.65
N ASN A 211 -12.55 -5.68 -2.89
CA ASN A 211 -11.97 -5.96 -4.21
C ASN A 211 -11.51 -7.42 -4.31
N GLY A 212 -11.20 -7.90 -5.52
CA GLY A 212 -10.97 -9.33 -5.71
C GLY A 212 -12.18 -10.15 -5.24
N ALA A 213 -13.37 -9.82 -5.69
CA ALA A 213 -14.64 -10.35 -5.25
C ALA A 213 -15.56 -10.68 -6.42
N HIS A 214 -16.54 -11.58 -6.22
CA HIS A 214 -17.57 -11.85 -7.20
C HIS A 214 -18.45 -10.61 -7.44
N ALA A 215 -18.84 -10.38 -8.68
CA ALA A 215 -19.82 -9.34 -9.03
C ALA A 215 -21.21 -9.63 -8.40
N LEU A 216 -21.55 -10.89 -8.21
CA LEU A 216 -22.77 -11.34 -7.53
C LEU A 216 -22.40 -12.29 -6.41
N ILE A 217 -22.67 -11.92 -5.18
CA ILE A 217 -22.37 -12.71 -3.99
C ILE A 217 -23.64 -13.13 -3.25
N ARG A 218 -23.54 -14.19 -2.48
CA ARG A 218 -24.62 -14.62 -1.56
C ARG A 218 -24.93 -13.47 -0.61
N ARG A 219 -26.23 -13.22 -0.35
CA ARG A 219 -26.67 -12.15 0.55
C ARG A 219 -26.05 -12.30 1.96
N HIS A 220 -26.20 -13.47 2.57
CA HIS A 220 -25.72 -13.80 3.92
C HIS A 220 -25.54 -15.31 4.08
N PRO A 221 -24.47 -15.80 4.71
CA PRO A 221 -23.21 -15.07 4.95
C PRO A 221 -22.41 -14.89 3.66
N ASN A 222 -21.43 -13.99 3.65
CA ASN A 222 -20.43 -13.89 2.58
C ASN A 222 -19.12 -13.32 3.14
N TYR A 223 -18.04 -13.56 2.43
CA TYR A 223 -16.68 -13.24 2.86
C TYR A 223 -16.41 -11.74 3.05
N ILE A 224 -17.22 -10.84 2.45
CA ILE A 224 -17.06 -9.40 2.68
C ILE A 224 -17.59 -9.03 4.05
N TRP A 225 -18.81 -9.47 4.39
CA TRP A 225 -19.40 -9.18 5.71
C TRP A 225 -18.65 -9.85 6.85
N GLU A 226 -18.18 -11.08 6.65
CA GLU A 226 -17.42 -11.81 7.66
C GLU A 226 -16.10 -11.09 7.99
N GLN A 227 -15.34 -10.66 6.97
CA GLN A 227 -14.10 -9.91 7.18
C GLN A 227 -14.37 -8.52 7.73
N LEU A 228 -15.42 -7.84 7.26
CA LEU A 228 -15.78 -6.50 7.74
C LEU A 228 -16.20 -6.51 9.21
N GLY A 229 -16.92 -7.54 9.64
CA GLY A 229 -17.41 -7.70 11.00
C GLY A 229 -16.38 -8.27 12.00
N ALA A 230 -15.26 -8.82 11.54
CA ALA A 230 -14.22 -9.38 12.42
C ALA A 230 -13.33 -8.28 13.00
N ASP A 231 -13.40 -8.01 14.31
CA ASP A 231 -12.64 -6.96 14.98
C ASP A 231 -11.12 -7.25 15.02
N GLU A 232 -10.73 -8.52 14.91
CA GLU A 232 -9.34 -8.96 14.88
C GLU A 232 -8.63 -8.58 13.57
N LEU A 233 -9.39 -8.47 12.46
CA LEU A 233 -8.84 -8.12 11.16
C LEU A 233 -8.80 -6.61 10.96
N TRP A 234 -7.68 -6.10 10.54
CA TRP A 234 -7.57 -4.81 9.86
C TRP A 234 -8.16 -4.88 8.46
N ALA A 235 -8.46 -3.75 7.85
CA ALA A 235 -8.85 -3.68 6.45
C ALA A 235 -7.97 -2.68 5.70
N SER A 236 -7.24 -3.14 4.67
CA SER A 236 -6.69 -2.20 3.70
C SER A 236 -7.78 -1.81 2.68
N LEU A 237 -7.76 -0.55 2.26
CA LEU A 237 -8.79 0.04 1.41
C LEU A 237 -8.16 0.84 0.27
N ILE A 238 -8.61 0.61 -0.96
CA ILE A 238 -8.29 1.44 -2.13
C ILE A 238 -9.40 2.49 -2.27
N VAL A 239 -9.11 3.72 -1.87
CA VAL A 239 -10.12 4.81 -1.82
C VAL A 239 -9.93 5.74 -3.02
N ASP A 240 -10.03 5.18 -4.23
CA ASP A 240 -9.91 5.90 -5.50
C ASP A 240 -11.26 6.39 -6.05
N GLY A 241 -12.38 5.88 -5.52
CA GLY A 241 -13.73 6.15 -6.03
C GLY A 241 -14.17 5.23 -7.15
N HIS A 242 -13.26 4.40 -7.70
CA HIS A 242 -13.50 3.41 -8.75
C HIS A 242 -13.61 2.00 -8.16
N HIS A 243 -12.62 1.57 -7.39
CA HIS A 243 -12.64 0.30 -6.66
C HIS A 243 -13.68 0.30 -5.54
N LEU A 244 -13.72 1.36 -4.75
CA LEU A 244 -14.73 1.56 -3.71
C LEU A 244 -15.49 2.86 -4.00
N PRO A 245 -16.76 2.80 -4.42
CA PRO A 245 -17.60 3.99 -4.50
C PRO A 245 -17.68 4.73 -3.16
N PRO A 246 -17.89 6.05 -3.14
CA PRO A 246 -17.87 6.87 -1.92
C PRO A 246 -18.72 6.33 -0.76
N SER A 247 -19.91 5.83 -1.06
CA SER A 247 -20.81 5.26 -0.05
C SER A 247 -20.29 3.95 0.54
N VAL A 248 -19.58 3.14 -0.25
CA VAL A 248 -18.99 1.87 0.19
C VAL A 248 -17.77 2.16 1.07
N ALA A 249 -16.83 2.98 0.62
CA ALA A 249 -15.66 3.39 1.41
C ALA A 249 -16.08 3.96 2.77
N LYS A 250 -17.05 4.89 2.79
CA LYS A 250 -17.62 5.45 4.03
C LYS A 250 -18.22 4.38 4.95
N SER A 251 -18.96 3.43 4.40
CA SER A 251 -19.62 2.39 5.19
C SER A 251 -18.60 1.42 5.78
N MET A 252 -17.57 1.05 5.01
CA MET A 252 -16.49 0.16 5.47
C MET A 252 -15.65 0.82 6.57
N MET A 253 -15.25 2.08 6.40
CA MET A 253 -14.52 2.83 7.44
C MET A 253 -15.30 2.97 8.75
N ARG A 254 -16.61 3.16 8.67
CA ARG A 254 -17.48 3.23 9.87
C ARG A 254 -17.65 1.89 10.55
N ALA A 255 -17.84 0.82 9.78
CA ALA A 255 -18.03 -0.53 10.33
C ALA A 255 -16.75 -1.07 10.94
N LYS A 256 -15.61 -0.83 10.28
CA LYS A 256 -14.29 -1.33 10.71
C LYS A 256 -13.66 -0.46 11.78
N THR A 257 -14.12 0.80 11.91
CA THR A 257 -13.49 1.86 12.67
C THR A 257 -12.12 2.30 12.11
N LEU A 258 -11.74 3.56 12.33
CA LEU A 258 -10.54 4.12 11.70
C LEU A 258 -9.24 3.53 12.25
N ASP A 259 -9.24 3.04 13.48
CA ASP A 259 -8.09 2.40 14.12
C ASP A 259 -7.78 1.00 13.58
N ARG A 260 -8.65 0.47 12.73
CA ARG A 260 -8.50 -0.83 12.03
C ARG A 260 -8.52 -0.69 10.50
N CYS A 261 -8.45 0.53 9.98
CA CYS A 261 -8.34 0.80 8.55
C CYS A 261 -6.93 1.23 8.17
N VAL A 262 -6.48 0.82 6.99
CA VAL A 262 -5.23 1.24 6.35
C VAL A 262 -5.54 1.65 4.91
N LEU A 263 -5.03 2.79 4.46
CA LEU A 263 -5.06 3.15 3.05
C LEU A 263 -3.92 2.46 2.32
N VAL A 264 -4.21 1.94 1.14
CA VAL A 264 -3.24 1.42 0.18
C VAL A 264 -3.51 2.02 -1.19
N SER A 265 -2.47 2.20 -1.97
CA SER A 265 -2.66 2.59 -3.37
C SER A 265 -3.04 1.40 -4.25
N ASP A 266 -2.45 0.25 -3.97
CA ASP A 266 -2.47 -0.91 -4.88
C ASP A 266 -2.08 -0.50 -6.32
N ALA A 267 -1.17 0.47 -6.39
CA ALA A 267 -0.77 1.12 -7.62
C ALA A 267 -0.09 0.14 -8.56
N VAL A 268 -0.45 0.22 -9.84
CA VAL A 268 0.27 -0.44 -10.92
C VAL A 268 1.20 0.55 -11.64
N ALA A 269 2.05 0.06 -12.55
CA ALA A 269 3.04 0.88 -13.25
C ALA A 269 2.47 2.16 -13.91
N LEU A 270 1.19 2.19 -14.22
CA LEU A 270 0.53 3.34 -14.85
C LEU A 270 0.23 4.49 -13.87
N ALA A 271 0.24 4.24 -12.56
CA ALA A 271 0.12 5.30 -11.57
C ALA A 271 1.27 6.31 -11.72
N GLY A 272 0.97 7.60 -11.62
CA GLY A 272 1.94 8.66 -11.85
C GLY A 272 2.23 8.98 -13.32
N MET A 273 1.65 8.22 -14.28
CA MET A 273 1.76 8.49 -15.71
C MET A 273 0.69 9.47 -16.21
N LYS A 274 0.86 9.98 -17.42
CA LYS A 274 -0.13 10.84 -18.07
C LYS A 274 -1.33 10.01 -18.57
N PRO A 275 -2.56 10.56 -18.57
CA PRO A 275 -3.70 9.90 -19.19
C PRO A 275 -3.41 9.49 -20.64
N GLY A 276 -3.86 8.28 -21.04
CA GLY A 276 -3.59 7.73 -22.36
C GLY A 276 -3.90 6.24 -22.46
N ILE A 277 -3.64 5.67 -23.63
CA ILE A 277 -3.74 4.23 -23.87
C ILE A 277 -2.33 3.63 -23.78
N TYR A 278 -2.22 2.52 -23.07
CA TYR A 278 -0.97 1.82 -22.78
C TYR A 278 -1.11 0.31 -22.98
N GLU A 279 -0.01 -0.35 -23.29
CA GLU A 279 0.08 -1.81 -23.18
C GLU A 279 0.52 -2.16 -21.76
N PHE A 280 -0.30 -2.94 -21.06
CA PHE A 280 -0.05 -3.37 -19.69
C PHE A 280 -0.53 -4.80 -19.50
N ALA A 281 0.32 -5.69 -18.98
CA ALA A 281 0.03 -7.12 -18.79
C ALA A 281 -0.55 -7.77 -20.07
N GLU A 282 0.08 -7.51 -21.23
CA GLU A 282 -0.32 -8.01 -22.56
C GLU A 282 -1.72 -7.59 -23.02
N LYS A 283 -2.28 -6.53 -22.43
CA LYS A 283 -3.58 -5.99 -22.78
C LYS A 283 -3.48 -4.48 -23.02
N SER A 284 -4.32 -3.98 -23.90
CA SER A 284 -4.48 -2.54 -24.12
C SER A 284 -5.37 -1.98 -23.02
N VAL A 285 -4.87 -1.02 -22.24
CA VAL A 285 -5.56 -0.38 -21.13
C VAL A 285 -5.61 1.13 -21.33
N GLU A 286 -6.63 1.75 -20.80
CA GLU A 286 -6.81 3.20 -20.76
C GLU A 286 -6.57 3.70 -19.34
N LEU A 287 -5.62 4.63 -19.17
CA LEU A 287 -5.50 5.46 -17.99
C LEU A 287 -6.27 6.76 -18.25
N THR A 288 -7.34 6.98 -17.50
CA THR A 288 -8.20 8.15 -17.64
C THR A 288 -7.67 9.36 -16.85
N ALA A 289 -8.22 10.55 -17.11
CA ALA A 289 -7.83 11.77 -16.40
C ALA A 289 -8.19 11.75 -14.91
N ASP A 290 -9.22 11.00 -14.51
CA ASP A 290 -9.63 10.76 -13.13
C ASP A 290 -8.92 9.54 -12.49
N ARG A 291 -7.80 9.10 -13.11
CA ARG A 291 -6.90 8.03 -12.61
C ARG A 291 -7.53 6.63 -12.53
N CYS A 292 -8.54 6.36 -13.34
CA CYS A 292 -9.04 5.01 -13.53
C CYS A 292 -8.17 4.27 -14.56
N VAL A 293 -7.79 3.04 -14.25
CA VAL A 293 -7.16 2.11 -15.22
C VAL A 293 -8.18 1.05 -15.58
N ARG A 294 -8.52 0.96 -16.85
CA ARG A 294 -9.51 -0.01 -17.36
C ARG A 294 -9.08 -0.64 -18.68
N LEU A 295 -9.56 -1.84 -18.93
CA LEU A 295 -9.39 -2.46 -20.24
C LEU A 295 -10.11 -1.65 -21.31
N VAL A 296 -9.41 -1.33 -22.41
CA VAL A 296 -9.98 -0.53 -23.51
C VAL A 296 -11.30 -1.12 -23.99
N GLY A 297 -12.32 -0.27 -24.07
CA GLY A 297 -13.67 -0.64 -24.53
C GLY A 297 -14.51 -1.43 -23.52
N THR A 298 -14.09 -1.51 -22.26
CA THR A 298 -14.86 -2.17 -21.19
C THR A 298 -14.91 -1.32 -19.93
N GLU A 299 -15.71 -1.74 -18.95
CA GLU A 299 -15.80 -1.16 -17.61
C GLU A 299 -14.90 -1.90 -16.59
N TYR A 300 -14.13 -2.92 -17.03
CA TYR A 300 -13.31 -3.71 -16.11
C TYR A 300 -12.04 -2.97 -15.72
N LEU A 301 -11.84 -2.81 -14.41
CA LEU A 301 -10.62 -2.24 -13.84
C LEU A 301 -9.43 -3.17 -14.10
N ALA A 302 -8.28 -2.55 -14.35
CA ALA A 302 -7.01 -3.24 -14.61
C ALA A 302 -5.91 -2.76 -13.64
N GLY A 303 -6.28 -2.53 -12.37
CA GLY A 303 -5.42 -2.02 -11.31
C GLY A 303 -5.75 -0.59 -10.91
N SER A 304 -5.07 -0.09 -9.88
CA SER A 304 -5.21 1.27 -9.38
C SER A 304 -4.11 2.19 -9.93
N ALA A 305 -4.44 3.46 -10.11
CA ALA A 305 -3.47 4.48 -10.53
C ALA A 305 -3.45 5.69 -9.59
N ILE A 306 -3.83 5.50 -8.32
CA ILE A 306 -3.77 6.59 -7.35
C ILE A 306 -2.50 6.53 -6.50
N GLU A 307 -2.09 7.67 -5.99
CA GLU A 307 -1.15 7.84 -4.90
C GLU A 307 -1.90 7.82 -3.56
N LEU A 308 -1.21 7.50 -2.45
CA LEU A 308 -1.81 7.55 -1.11
C LEU A 308 -2.40 8.94 -0.77
N ALA A 309 -1.77 10.02 -1.22
CA ALA A 309 -2.29 11.38 -1.05
C ALA A 309 -3.73 11.51 -1.57
N ARG A 310 -4.02 10.98 -2.76
CA ARG A 310 -5.37 10.95 -3.31
C ARG A 310 -6.32 10.08 -2.46
N GLY A 311 -5.84 8.97 -1.92
CA GLY A 311 -6.61 8.14 -0.98
C GLY A 311 -7.00 8.91 0.29
N ILE A 312 -6.09 9.72 0.82
CA ILE A 312 -6.33 10.62 1.97
C ILE A 312 -7.39 11.66 1.61
N GLU A 313 -7.22 12.40 0.51
CA GLU A 313 -8.18 13.40 0.01
C GLU A 313 -9.59 12.83 -0.16
N ASN A 314 -9.66 11.66 -0.79
CA ASN A 314 -10.93 10.97 -0.98
C ASN A 314 -11.54 10.47 0.33
N SER A 315 -10.73 10.07 1.31
CA SER A 315 -11.23 9.66 2.63
C SER A 315 -11.90 10.82 3.37
N VAL A 316 -11.29 12.01 3.33
CA VAL A 316 -11.94 13.24 3.84
C VAL A 316 -13.23 13.52 3.08
N ARG A 317 -13.19 13.53 1.75
CA ARG A 317 -14.32 13.86 0.87
C ARG A 317 -15.47 12.86 0.98
N PHE A 318 -15.18 11.55 0.98
CA PHE A 318 -16.21 10.49 0.93
C PHE A 318 -16.74 10.12 2.31
N ALA A 319 -15.86 9.94 3.29
CA ALA A 319 -16.25 9.51 4.63
C ALA A 319 -16.62 10.68 5.57
N GLY A 320 -16.11 11.90 5.29
CA GLY A 320 -16.30 13.07 6.13
C GLY A 320 -15.51 12.98 7.44
N ILE A 321 -14.35 12.32 7.39
CA ILE A 321 -13.39 12.27 8.50
C ILE A 321 -12.45 13.47 8.43
N SER A 322 -11.76 13.79 9.50
CA SER A 322 -10.80 14.90 9.51
C SER A 322 -9.54 14.58 8.69
N LEU A 323 -8.76 15.62 8.36
CA LEU A 323 -7.48 15.45 7.68
C LEU A 323 -6.51 14.60 8.51
N GLU A 324 -6.44 14.85 9.83
CA GLU A 324 -5.61 14.09 10.76
C GLU A 324 -6.00 12.60 10.79
N GLU A 325 -7.30 12.31 10.84
CA GLU A 325 -7.82 10.96 10.78
C GLU A 325 -7.42 10.29 9.46
N ALA A 326 -7.62 10.97 8.32
CA ALA A 326 -7.29 10.43 7.00
C ALA A 326 -5.78 10.18 6.81
N VAL A 327 -4.91 11.12 7.25
CA VAL A 327 -3.46 10.95 7.22
C VAL A 327 -3.03 9.80 8.14
N SER A 328 -3.70 9.61 9.28
CA SER A 328 -3.37 8.50 10.18
C SER A 328 -3.56 7.13 9.53
N LEU A 329 -4.53 6.99 8.61
CA LEU A 329 -4.78 5.74 7.86
C LEU A 329 -3.64 5.35 6.90
N ALA A 330 -2.82 6.33 6.50
CA ALA A 330 -1.66 6.14 5.63
C ALA A 330 -0.31 6.33 6.35
N THR A 331 -0.30 6.47 7.68
CA THR A 331 0.91 6.68 8.48
C THR A 331 0.91 5.83 9.75
N LEU A 332 0.14 6.22 10.77
CA LEU A 332 0.12 5.57 12.08
C LEU A 332 -0.47 4.15 12.02
N GLN A 333 -1.51 3.95 11.23
CA GLN A 333 -2.19 2.66 11.17
C GLN A 333 -1.36 1.58 10.48
N PRO A 334 -0.78 1.78 9.27
CA PRO A 334 0.11 0.78 8.69
C PRO A 334 1.37 0.53 9.52
N MET A 335 1.92 1.56 10.19
CA MET A 335 3.03 1.42 11.12
C MET A 335 2.68 0.47 12.30
N ARG A 336 1.48 0.59 12.86
CA ARG A 336 0.99 -0.30 13.93
C ARG A 336 0.73 -1.72 13.45
N LEU A 337 0.13 -1.86 12.26
CA LEU A 337 -0.17 -3.16 11.66
C LEU A 337 1.10 -3.99 11.45
N LEU A 338 2.17 -3.34 10.93
CA LEU A 338 3.46 -3.98 10.64
C LEU A 338 4.41 -4.04 11.83
N ASP A 339 4.05 -3.49 12.99
CA ASP A 339 4.94 -3.30 14.15
C ASP A 339 6.25 -2.57 13.79
N ALA A 340 6.16 -1.62 12.85
CA ALA A 340 7.30 -0.92 12.26
C ALA A 340 7.69 0.38 12.99
N LYS A 341 7.13 0.63 14.19
CA LYS A 341 7.31 1.89 14.94
C LYS A 341 8.79 2.26 15.13
N ALA A 342 9.59 1.32 15.60
CA ALA A 342 10.99 1.58 15.86
C ALA A 342 11.77 1.94 14.59
N HIS A 343 11.45 1.35 13.45
CA HIS A 343 12.09 1.65 12.17
C HIS A 343 11.67 3.03 11.64
N VAL A 344 10.37 3.33 11.65
CA VAL A 344 9.82 4.58 11.11
C VAL A 344 10.20 5.80 11.95
N GLU A 345 10.24 5.67 13.29
CA GLU A 345 10.57 6.76 14.20
C GLU A 345 12.08 6.94 14.46
N ALA A 346 12.92 6.00 14.01
CA ALA A 346 14.37 6.03 14.28
C ALA A 346 15.07 7.27 13.69
N THR A 347 14.49 7.88 12.65
CA THR A 347 15.04 9.03 11.92
C THR A 347 13.91 9.95 11.48
N SER A 348 14.26 11.13 10.96
CA SER A 348 13.26 12.04 10.41
C SER A 348 12.73 11.52 9.08
N ASN A 349 11.47 11.13 9.08
CA ASN A 349 10.73 10.67 7.90
C ASN A 349 9.42 11.46 7.86
N LEU A 350 9.41 12.53 7.07
CA LEU A 350 8.36 13.55 7.12
C LEU A 350 7.88 13.91 5.71
N ILE A 351 6.64 14.35 5.65
CA ILE A 351 6.12 15.15 4.54
C ILE A 351 5.74 16.53 5.02
N LEU A 352 5.95 17.51 4.15
CA LEU A 352 5.46 18.87 4.31
C LEU A 352 4.48 19.16 3.19
N PHE A 353 3.31 19.65 3.52
CA PHE A 353 2.26 19.93 2.53
C PHE A 353 1.34 21.06 2.97
N GLU A 354 0.67 21.68 2.01
CA GLU A 354 -0.49 22.55 2.26
C GLU A 354 -1.77 21.77 2.00
N TRP A 355 -2.81 22.11 2.74
CA TRP A 355 -4.14 21.54 2.57
C TRP A 355 -5.10 22.60 2.04
N ASP A 356 -5.66 22.36 0.87
CA ASP A 356 -6.78 23.15 0.36
C ASP A 356 -8.10 22.53 0.84
N GLU A 357 -8.67 23.13 1.89
CA GLU A 357 -9.93 22.65 2.47
C GLU A 357 -11.11 22.76 1.48
N SER A 358 -11.09 23.74 0.57
CA SER A 358 -12.17 23.96 -0.39
C SER A 358 -12.22 22.89 -1.48
N GLN A 359 -11.06 22.37 -1.88
CA GLN A 359 -10.90 21.32 -2.89
C GLN A 359 -10.68 19.94 -2.25
N CYS A 360 -10.41 19.86 -0.95
CA CYS A 360 -9.90 18.68 -0.25
C CYS A 360 -8.67 18.12 -0.98
N GLU A 361 -7.64 18.94 -1.17
CA GLU A 361 -6.41 18.58 -1.92
C GLU A 361 -5.15 18.80 -1.10
N ILE A 362 -4.21 17.87 -1.24
CA ILE A 362 -2.86 17.93 -0.67
C ILE A 362 -1.91 18.50 -1.71
N ASN A 363 -1.27 19.63 -1.39
CA ASN A 363 -0.18 20.19 -2.18
C ASN A 363 1.15 19.86 -1.51
N LEU A 364 1.80 18.79 -1.95
CA LEU A 364 3.05 18.32 -1.38
C LEU A 364 4.19 19.35 -1.65
N ILE A 365 4.88 19.75 -0.59
CA ILE A 365 6.01 20.67 -0.64
C ILE A 365 7.32 19.91 -0.57
N ALA A 366 7.45 18.96 0.37
CA ALA A 366 8.69 18.24 0.57
C ALA A 366 8.45 16.84 1.11
N THR A 367 9.37 15.94 0.81
CA THR A 367 9.48 14.61 1.43
C THR A 367 10.89 14.45 1.99
N ILE A 368 10.97 14.05 3.23
CA ILE A 368 12.22 13.75 3.94
C ILE A 368 12.18 12.27 4.31
N VAL A 369 13.24 11.54 3.97
CA VAL A 369 13.41 10.11 4.30
C VAL A 369 14.79 9.92 4.89
N ASN A 370 14.88 9.25 6.03
CA ASN A 370 16.14 9.00 6.75
C ASN A 370 16.98 10.27 6.98
N ASN A 371 16.34 11.36 7.41
CA ASN A 371 16.94 12.69 7.56
C ASN A 371 17.40 13.36 6.25
N GLU A 372 17.13 12.80 5.09
CA GLU A 372 17.50 13.37 3.79
C GLU A 372 16.27 13.92 3.06
N LEU A 373 16.40 15.14 2.53
CA LEU A 373 15.39 15.77 1.67
C LEU A 373 15.44 15.12 0.28
N VAL A 374 14.53 14.17 0.05
CA VAL A 374 14.46 13.37 -1.20
C VAL A 374 13.58 14.00 -2.27
N TYR A 375 12.71 14.91 -1.87
CA TYR A 375 11.87 15.70 -2.77
C TYR A 375 11.55 17.07 -2.17
N HIS A 376 11.57 18.09 -3.02
CA HIS A 376 11.12 19.44 -2.69
C HIS A 376 10.56 20.10 -3.95
N THR A 377 9.35 20.66 -3.84
CA THR A 377 8.78 21.51 -4.88
C THR A 377 9.59 22.79 -4.92
N GLU A 378 10.22 23.11 -6.06
CA GLU A 378 10.80 24.43 -6.28
C GLU A 378 9.65 25.45 -6.29
N THR A 379 9.61 26.32 -5.29
CA THR A 379 8.76 27.52 -5.35
C THR A 379 9.33 28.39 -6.46
N GLU A 380 8.56 28.57 -7.56
CA GLU A 380 8.86 29.57 -8.60
C GLU A 380 8.98 31.00 -8.01
#